data_2be3b9ff038a399538e3bd5a8d1d7559
#
_entry.id   2be3b9ff038a399538e3bd5a8d1d7559
#
_cell.length_a   1.000
_cell.length_b   1.000
_cell.length_c   1.000
_cell.angle_alpha   90.00
_cell.angle_beta   90.00
_cell.angle_gamma   90.00
#
_symmetry.space_group_name_H-M   'P 1'
#
loop_
_entity.id
_entity.type
_entity.pdbx_description
1 polymer ?
#
loop_
_entity_poly.entity_id
_entity_poly.type
_entity_poly.pdbx_seq_one_letter_code
_entity_poly.pdbx_strand_id
1 'polypeptide(L)'
;MNFSTLIRAAVRATLIQNGPQTCSDIVWGMGLDPRKHKGTVHAVMVDMEREGILDAIRTSNGKRSAWFILPRAIRKRDRLIAALIG
;
A
#
# COMPACT_ATOMS: atom_id res chain seq x y z
N MET A 1 7.95 -16.39 6.58
CA MET A 1 7.28 -15.27 5.90
C MET A 1 8.27 -14.61 4.96
N ASN A 2 7.94 -14.43 3.71
CA ASN A 2 8.85 -13.82 2.76
C ASN A 2 8.69 -12.29 2.74
N PHE A 3 9.62 -11.63 2.06
CA PHE A 3 9.66 -10.17 2.00
C PHE A 3 8.40 -9.58 1.34
N SER A 4 7.89 -10.22 0.30
CA SER A 4 6.66 -9.78 -0.38
C SER A 4 5.45 -9.81 0.56
N THR A 5 5.33 -10.83 1.39
CA THR A 5 4.24 -10.94 2.37
C THR A 5 4.32 -9.82 3.40
N LEU A 6 5.53 -9.47 3.85
CA LEU A 6 5.73 -8.36 4.77
C LEU A 6 5.35 -7.02 4.13
N ILE A 7 5.75 -6.81 2.88
CA ILE A 7 5.38 -5.59 2.14
C ILE A 7 3.87 -5.49 2.00
N ARG A 8 3.19 -6.57 1.63
CA ARG A 8 1.72 -6.59 1.50
C ARG A 8 1.04 -6.18 2.80
N ALA A 9 1.47 -6.74 3.91
CA ALA A 9 0.89 -6.42 5.22
C ALA A 9 1.14 -4.95 5.59
N ALA A 10 2.34 -4.43 5.35
CA ALA A 10 2.69 -3.06 5.64
C ALA A 10 1.92 -2.07 4.76
N VAL A 11 1.74 -2.37 3.46
CA VAL A 11 0.95 -1.55 2.54
C VAL A 11 -0.50 -1.47 3.02
N ARG A 12 -1.10 -2.61 3.37
CA ARG A 12 -2.46 -2.64 3.91
C ARG A 12 -2.59 -1.76 5.15
N ALA A 13 -1.68 -1.93 6.10
CA ALA A 13 -1.73 -1.21 7.36
C ALA A 13 -1.62 0.31 7.17
N THR A 14 -0.66 0.76 6.36
CA THR A 14 -0.45 2.20 6.15
C THR A 14 -1.62 2.85 5.40
N LEU A 15 -2.22 2.15 4.42
CA LEU A 15 -3.36 2.68 3.69
C LEU A 15 -4.64 2.72 4.52
N ILE A 16 -4.84 1.76 5.42
CA ILE A 16 -5.97 1.77 6.33
C ILE A 16 -5.81 2.90 7.35
N GLN A 17 -4.61 3.07 7.88
CA GLN A 17 -4.33 4.06 8.90
C GLN A 17 -4.37 5.49 8.38
N ASN A 18 -3.76 5.74 7.23
CA ASN A 18 -3.52 7.10 6.71
C ASN A 18 -4.40 7.48 5.50
N GLY A 19 -5.15 6.54 4.95
CA GLY A 19 -5.92 6.78 3.74
C GLY A 19 -5.07 6.79 2.47
N PRO A 20 -5.56 7.40 1.38
CA PRO A 20 -4.84 7.41 0.11
C PRO A 20 -3.47 8.07 0.21
N GLN A 21 -2.47 7.44 -0.41
CA GLN A 21 -1.08 7.90 -0.38
C GLN A 21 -0.37 7.63 -1.69
N THR A 22 0.66 8.42 -1.99
CA THR A 22 1.57 8.14 -3.09
C THR A 22 2.43 6.91 -2.76
N CYS A 23 3.00 6.28 -3.78
CA CYS A 23 3.91 5.15 -3.56
C CYS A 23 5.11 5.56 -2.68
N SER A 24 5.67 6.74 -2.92
CA SER A 24 6.78 7.25 -2.11
C SER A 24 6.41 7.42 -0.64
N ASP A 25 5.23 7.97 -0.35
CA ASP A 25 4.76 8.15 1.01
C ASP A 25 4.55 6.81 1.71
N ILE A 26 4.02 5.82 0.98
CA ILE A 26 3.86 4.46 1.52
C ILE A 26 5.22 3.87 1.90
N VAL A 27 6.21 4.00 1.01
CA VAL A 27 7.56 3.49 1.27
C VAL A 27 8.19 4.17 2.48
N TRP A 28 8.07 5.51 2.56
CA TRP A 28 8.54 6.26 3.74
C TRP A 28 7.85 5.78 5.02
N GLY A 29 6.53 5.58 4.96
CA GLY A 29 5.76 5.11 6.11
C GLY A 29 6.17 3.72 6.59
N MET A 30 6.78 2.93 5.72
CA MET A 30 7.31 1.61 6.05
C MET A 30 8.73 1.67 6.64
N GLY A 31 9.30 2.87 6.76
CA GLY A 31 10.67 3.03 7.23
C GLY A 31 11.73 2.70 6.19
N LEU A 32 11.36 2.68 4.91
CA LEU A 32 12.29 2.37 3.82
C LEU A 32 12.60 3.62 3.00
N ASP A 33 13.76 3.59 2.31
CA ASP A 33 14.15 4.68 1.42
C ASP A 33 13.52 4.45 0.03
N PRO A 34 12.66 5.37 -0.47
CA PRO A 34 12.05 5.22 -1.79
C PRO A 34 13.06 5.11 -2.92
N ARG A 35 14.22 5.74 -2.80
CA ARG A 35 15.26 5.65 -3.82
C ARG A 35 15.79 4.23 -4.01
N LYS A 36 15.71 3.40 -2.97
CA LYS A 36 16.19 2.02 -2.99
C LYS A 36 15.07 1.00 -3.16
N HIS A 37 13.89 1.27 -2.60
CA HIS A 37 12.84 0.25 -2.44
C HIS A 37 11.53 0.56 -3.17
N LYS A 38 11.39 1.75 -3.76
CA LYS A 38 10.14 2.14 -4.42
C LYS A 38 9.72 1.15 -5.52
N GLY A 39 10.67 0.72 -6.34
CA GLY A 39 10.38 -0.22 -7.43
C GLY A 39 9.84 -1.54 -6.93
N THR A 40 10.44 -2.09 -5.87
CA THR A 40 10.02 -3.36 -5.28
C THR A 40 8.62 -3.24 -4.67
N VAL A 41 8.39 -2.18 -3.89
CA VAL A 41 7.09 -1.94 -3.26
C VAL A 41 6.01 -1.68 -4.32
N HIS A 42 6.33 -0.88 -5.33
CA HIS A 42 5.42 -0.59 -6.44
C HIS A 42 4.97 -1.86 -7.16
N ALA A 43 5.91 -2.79 -7.43
CA ALA A 43 5.59 -4.06 -8.08
C ALA A 43 4.60 -4.89 -7.24
N VAL A 44 4.79 -4.93 -5.94
CA VAL A 44 3.86 -5.62 -5.03
C VAL A 44 2.49 -4.94 -5.05
N MET A 45 2.46 -3.61 -5.05
CA MET A 45 1.19 -2.86 -5.09
C MET A 45 0.44 -3.08 -6.41
N VAL A 46 1.14 -3.18 -7.53
CA VAL A 46 0.51 -3.50 -8.82
C VAL A 46 -0.13 -4.89 -8.78
N ASP A 47 0.55 -5.87 -8.17
CA ASP A 47 -0.03 -7.19 -7.99
C ASP A 47 -1.28 -7.14 -7.12
N MET A 48 -1.26 -6.37 -6.04
CA MET A 48 -2.42 -6.18 -5.18
C MET A 48 -3.58 -5.48 -5.91
N GLU A 49 -3.27 -4.56 -6.81
CA GLU A 49 -4.29 -3.92 -7.67
C GLU A 49 -4.95 -4.96 -8.57
N ARG A 50 -4.18 -5.83 -9.20
CA ARG A 50 -4.71 -6.93 -10.05
C ARG A 50 -5.59 -7.87 -9.26
N GLU A 51 -5.28 -8.10 -8.00
CA GLU A 51 -6.06 -8.98 -7.12
C GLU A 51 -7.33 -8.31 -6.58
N GLY A 52 -7.55 -7.03 -6.88
CA GLY A 52 -8.73 -6.30 -6.42
C GLY A 52 -8.66 -5.84 -4.98
N ILE A 53 -7.44 -5.74 -4.42
CA ILE A 53 -7.22 -5.30 -3.04
C ILE A 53 -7.00 -3.79 -2.99
N LEU A 54 -6.22 -3.27 -3.94
CA LEU A 54 -5.93 -1.84 -4.07
C LEU A 54 -6.52 -1.28 -5.34
N ASP A 55 -6.69 0.04 -5.36
CA ASP A 55 -6.92 0.80 -6.58
C ASP A 55 -6.14 2.11 -6.47
N ALA A 56 -6.13 2.89 -7.52
CA ALA A 56 -5.35 4.11 -7.56
C ALA A 56 -6.14 5.25 -8.21
N ILE A 57 -5.93 6.45 -7.68
CA ILE A 57 -6.38 7.68 -8.31
C ILE A 57 -5.42 7.96 -9.45
N ARG A 58 -5.93 8.10 -10.66
CA ARG A 58 -5.08 8.30 -11.84
C ARG A 58 -5.16 9.74 -12.32
N THR A 59 -4.03 10.23 -12.81
CA THR A 59 -3.99 11.53 -13.50
C THR A 59 -4.60 11.40 -14.88
N SER A 60 -4.79 12.52 -15.57
CA SER A 60 -5.28 12.55 -16.96
C SER A 60 -4.41 11.72 -17.92
N ASN A 61 -3.14 11.53 -17.59
CA ASN A 61 -2.19 10.71 -18.38
C ASN A 61 -2.26 9.23 -18.03
N GLY A 62 -3.12 8.84 -17.12
CA GLY A 62 -3.21 7.45 -16.66
C GLY A 62 -2.19 7.05 -15.61
N LYS A 63 -1.37 7.97 -15.12
CA LYS A 63 -0.40 7.69 -14.05
C LYS A 63 -1.11 7.56 -12.71
N ARG A 64 -0.64 6.62 -11.89
CA ARG A 64 -1.13 6.44 -10.53
C ARG A 64 -0.56 7.53 -9.63
N SER A 65 -1.42 8.46 -9.19
CA SER A 65 -1.00 9.56 -8.32
C SER A 65 -1.10 9.21 -6.84
N ALA A 66 -2.12 8.44 -6.47
CA ALA A 66 -2.31 8.00 -5.09
C ALA A 66 -2.96 6.62 -5.09
N TRP A 67 -2.60 5.81 -4.10
CA TRP A 67 -3.14 4.46 -3.93
C TRP A 67 -4.06 4.42 -2.72
N PHE A 68 -5.08 3.57 -2.78
CA PHE A 68 -5.97 3.33 -1.66
C PHE A 68 -6.40 1.88 -1.61
N ILE A 69 -6.74 1.41 -0.41
CA ILE A 69 -7.27 0.05 -0.24
C ILE A 69 -8.78 0.08 -0.48
N LEU A 70 -9.28 -0.89 -1.23
CA LEU A 70 -10.71 -1.00 -1.49
C LEU A 70 -11.43 -1.42 -0.21
N PRO A 71 -12.56 -0.77 0.15
CA PRO A 71 -13.25 -1.08 1.41
C PRO A 71 -13.57 -2.57 1.57
N ARG A 72 -13.98 -3.25 0.49
CA ARG A 72 -14.29 -4.68 0.51
C ARG A 72 -13.09 -5.57 0.82
N ALA A 73 -11.87 -5.04 0.65
CA ALA A 73 -10.63 -5.77 0.90
C ALA A 73 -10.11 -5.56 2.33
N ILE A 74 -10.71 -4.64 3.09
CA ILE A 74 -10.31 -4.37 4.47
C ILE A 74 -10.88 -5.48 5.37
N ARG A 75 -9.97 -6.20 6.04
CA ARG A 75 -10.35 -7.28 6.97
C ARG A 75 -10.24 -6.77 8.40
N LYS A 76 -10.96 -7.41 9.32
CA LYS A 76 -10.90 -7.08 10.75
C LYS A 76 -9.46 -7.12 11.26
N ARG A 77 -8.69 -8.12 10.82
CA ARG A 77 -7.27 -8.25 11.18
C ARG A 77 -6.45 -7.05 10.74
N ASP A 78 -6.71 -6.52 9.54
CA ASP A 78 -6.01 -5.36 9.01
C ASP A 78 -6.24 -4.13 9.90
N ARG A 79 -7.46 -3.93 10.38
CA ARG A 79 -7.80 -2.81 11.26
C ARG A 79 -7.10 -2.91 12.60
N LEU A 80 -6.97 -4.12 13.14
CA LEU A 80 -6.25 -4.35 14.39
C LEU A 80 -4.77 -4.05 14.25
N ILE A 81 -4.16 -4.49 13.14
CA ILE A 81 -2.74 -4.23 12.85
C ILE A 81 -2.49 -2.74 12.71
N ALA A 82 -3.34 -2.02 11.97
CA ALA A 82 -3.22 -0.58 11.79
C ALA A 82 -3.33 0.15 13.12
N ALA A 83 -4.23 -0.25 14.00
CA ALA A 83 -4.41 0.34 15.32
C ALA A 83 -3.17 0.13 16.21
N LEU A 84 -2.50 -1.01 16.10
CA LEU A 84 -1.29 -1.31 16.87
C LEU A 84 -0.08 -0.51 16.38
N ILE A 85 -0.01 -0.21 15.09
CA ILE A 85 1.08 0.56 14.51
C ILE A 85 0.88 2.06 14.75
N GLY A 86 -0.36 2.50 14.70
CA GLY A 86 -0.74 3.89 14.93
C GLY A 86 -0.75 4.24 16.38
#